data_71ea55c488e84fdee35cbd11f48461ce
#
_entry.id   71ea55c488e84fdee35cbd11f48461ce
#
_cell.length_a   1.000
_cell.length_b   1.000
_cell.length_c   1.000
_cell.angle_alpha   90.00
_cell.angle_beta   90.00
_cell.angle_gamma   90.00
#
_symmetry.space_group_name_H-M   'P 1'
#
loop_
_entity.id
_entity.type
_entity.pdbx_description
1 polymer ?
#
loop_
_entity_poly.entity_id
_entity_poly.type
_entity_poly.pdbx_seq_one_letter_code
_entity_poly.pdbx_strand_id
1 'polypeptide(L)'
;TMYDNVRRDGSVAWKDLCRGPHLPSTKLIGNGFALTKASAAYWKGDQSNDQLQRIYGTAWASKEDLVAYQERIKEAERRDHRRLGAELDLYSFPEEIGPGLVIFHPKGGILRHEIESYVTDRHKLAGFDFVHTPEISKGGLFHTSGHLPYYADTMFPPMLVDEERDEDGNVTKAGQEYYLKAMNCPMHNLIFRSRGRSYRELPLRFYELGHDYRYEKSGVVHGLTRMRGFTQDDSHTYCTPEQASEEIRSQIEFFLSILSAFGLKDFYLELSTRDEDGKKK
;
A
#
# COMPACT_ATOMS: atom_id res chain seq x y z
N THR A 1 -28.91 3.49 -14.03
CA THR A 1 -29.80 3.18 -15.18
C THR A 1 -30.33 1.77 -15.01
N MET A 2 -31.61 1.57 -15.33
CA MET A 2 -32.20 0.24 -15.46
C MET A 2 -32.04 -0.23 -16.90
N TYR A 3 -31.59 -1.46 -17.08
CA TYR A 3 -31.43 -2.12 -18.36
C TYR A 3 -32.36 -3.33 -18.41
N ASP A 4 -33.13 -3.43 -19.48
CA ASP A 4 -34.00 -4.57 -19.76
C ASP A 4 -33.30 -5.55 -20.72
N ASN A 5 -33.20 -6.80 -20.31
CA ASN A 5 -32.76 -7.87 -21.18
C ASN A 5 -34.01 -8.48 -21.85
N VAL A 6 -34.15 -8.22 -23.14
CA VAL A 6 -35.35 -8.54 -23.92
C VAL A 6 -35.12 -9.79 -24.75
N ARG A 7 -36.08 -10.74 -24.71
CA ARG A 7 -36.11 -11.93 -25.59
C ARG A 7 -36.52 -11.56 -26.99
N ARG A 8 -36.35 -12.51 -27.90
CA ARG A 8 -36.74 -12.34 -29.33
C ARG A 8 -38.24 -12.05 -29.54
N ASP A 9 -39.10 -12.51 -28.63
CA ASP A 9 -40.54 -12.27 -28.62
C ASP A 9 -40.96 -10.92 -28.03
N GLY A 10 -39.98 -10.10 -27.62
CA GLY A 10 -40.21 -8.79 -27.01
C GLY A 10 -40.45 -8.82 -25.50
N SER A 11 -40.54 -10.00 -24.88
CA SER A 11 -40.71 -10.12 -23.43
C SER A 11 -39.39 -9.78 -22.67
N VAL A 12 -39.52 -9.14 -21.51
CA VAL A 12 -38.38 -8.86 -20.63
C VAL A 12 -37.99 -10.14 -19.90
N ALA A 13 -36.76 -10.62 -20.13
CA ALA A 13 -36.22 -11.79 -19.46
C ALA A 13 -35.83 -11.48 -18.00
N TRP A 14 -35.17 -10.34 -17.80
CA TRP A 14 -34.78 -9.84 -16.51
C TRP A 14 -34.37 -8.36 -16.62
N LYS A 15 -34.30 -7.67 -15.48
CA LYS A 15 -33.88 -6.27 -15.38
C LYS A 15 -32.61 -6.16 -14.57
N ASP A 16 -31.75 -5.23 -14.96
CA ASP A 16 -30.48 -4.96 -14.32
C ASP A 16 -30.36 -3.49 -13.92
N LEU A 17 -29.85 -3.26 -12.70
CA LEU A 17 -29.48 -1.92 -12.24
C LEU A 17 -27.97 -1.75 -12.40
N CYS A 18 -27.55 -1.06 -13.45
CA CYS A 18 -26.15 -0.94 -13.83
C CYS A 18 -25.78 0.49 -14.27
N ARG A 19 -24.50 0.81 -14.19
CA ARG A 19 -23.96 2.06 -14.77
C ARG A 19 -23.78 1.99 -16.28
N GLY A 20 -23.74 0.79 -16.83
CA GLY A 20 -23.43 0.55 -18.25
C GLY A 20 -21.96 0.87 -18.62
N PRO A 21 -21.62 0.92 -19.90
CA PRO A 21 -22.50 0.52 -21.02
C PRO A 21 -22.76 -0.99 -21.05
N HIS A 22 -23.85 -1.39 -21.69
CA HIS A 22 -24.18 -2.78 -21.97
C HIS A 22 -23.92 -3.10 -23.43
N LEU A 23 -23.60 -4.36 -23.73
CA LEU A 23 -23.58 -4.86 -25.10
C LEU A 23 -25.01 -4.84 -25.67
N PRO A 24 -25.19 -4.51 -26.96
CA PRO A 24 -26.51 -4.47 -27.60
C PRO A 24 -27.16 -5.86 -27.69
N SER A 25 -26.37 -6.93 -27.60
CA SER A 25 -26.88 -8.32 -27.63
C SER A 25 -25.91 -9.24 -26.91
N THR A 26 -26.44 -10.19 -26.14
CA THR A 26 -25.69 -11.27 -25.49
C THR A 26 -24.95 -12.18 -26.49
N LYS A 27 -25.32 -12.18 -27.75
CA LYS A 27 -24.59 -12.90 -28.82
C LYS A 27 -23.16 -12.38 -29.01
N LEU A 28 -22.88 -11.13 -28.62
CA LEU A 28 -21.57 -10.51 -28.76
C LEU A 28 -20.61 -10.89 -27.66
N ILE A 29 -21.07 -11.55 -26.60
CA ILE A 29 -20.22 -12.00 -25.49
C ILE A 29 -19.18 -13.04 -25.96
N GLY A 30 -19.55 -13.87 -26.96
CA GLY A 30 -18.68 -14.94 -27.44
C GLY A 30 -18.44 -16.01 -26.39
N ASN A 31 -17.22 -16.60 -26.38
CA ASN A 31 -16.78 -17.65 -25.45
C ASN A 31 -15.57 -17.25 -24.59
N GLY A 32 -15.18 -15.97 -24.64
CA GLY A 32 -14.06 -15.40 -23.89
C GLY A 32 -14.43 -14.99 -22.45
N PHE A 33 -15.39 -15.64 -21.80
CA PHE A 33 -15.78 -15.31 -20.43
C PHE A 33 -15.82 -16.53 -19.52
N ALA A 34 -15.67 -16.29 -18.23
CA ALA A 34 -15.84 -17.32 -17.19
C ALA A 34 -16.41 -16.71 -15.90
N LEU A 35 -17.24 -17.48 -15.22
CA LEU A 35 -17.62 -17.19 -13.84
C LEU A 35 -16.54 -17.75 -12.91
N THR A 36 -16.10 -16.95 -11.92
CA THR A 36 -14.94 -17.29 -11.09
C THR A 36 -15.31 -17.70 -9.68
N LYS A 37 -16.25 -16.99 -9.04
CA LYS A 37 -16.72 -17.32 -7.69
C LYS A 37 -18.09 -16.73 -7.41
N ALA A 38 -18.72 -17.20 -6.33
CA ALA A 38 -19.86 -16.56 -5.71
C ALA A 38 -19.56 -16.28 -4.22
N SER A 39 -20.11 -15.20 -3.69
CA SER A 39 -20.01 -14.85 -2.28
C SER A 39 -21.27 -14.13 -1.81
N ALA A 40 -21.55 -14.14 -0.51
CA ALA A 40 -22.55 -13.28 0.09
C ALA A 40 -22.13 -11.81 0.01
N ALA A 41 -23.11 -10.92 -0.15
CA ALA A 41 -22.92 -9.48 -0.09
C ALA A 41 -24.20 -8.82 0.40
N TYR A 42 -24.09 -7.81 1.25
CA TYR A 42 -25.23 -7.02 1.67
C TYR A 42 -25.54 -5.94 0.61
N TRP A 43 -26.83 -5.71 0.38
CA TRP A 43 -27.27 -4.65 -0.53
C TRP A 43 -26.68 -3.29 -0.10
N LYS A 44 -26.03 -2.59 -1.04
CA LYS A 44 -25.31 -1.33 -0.83
C LYS A 44 -24.19 -1.39 0.24
N GLY A 45 -23.73 -2.58 0.63
CA GLY A 45 -22.65 -2.74 1.60
C GLY A 45 -23.08 -2.54 3.06
N ASP A 46 -24.35 -2.45 3.35
CA ASP A 46 -24.92 -2.26 4.68
C ASP A 46 -25.49 -3.56 5.20
N GLN A 47 -25.01 -4.01 6.37
CA GLN A 47 -25.42 -5.26 7.02
C GLN A 47 -26.88 -5.29 7.46
N SER A 48 -27.53 -4.14 7.56
CA SER A 48 -28.98 -4.04 7.88
C SER A 48 -29.89 -4.31 6.67
N ASN A 49 -29.32 -4.34 5.45
CA ASN A 49 -30.05 -4.61 4.23
C ASN A 49 -30.05 -6.10 3.87
N ASP A 50 -30.85 -6.46 2.85
CA ASP A 50 -30.93 -7.81 2.33
C ASP A 50 -29.57 -8.38 1.94
N GLN A 51 -29.35 -9.65 2.30
CA GLN A 51 -28.19 -10.40 1.88
C GLN A 51 -28.43 -10.97 0.48
N LEU A 52 -27.52 -10.63 -0.44
CA LEU A 52 -27.54 -11.05 -1.83
C LEU A 52 -26.39 -12.01 -2.12
N GLN A 53 -26.50 -12.74 -3.21
CA GLN A 53 -25.36 -13.46 -3.79
C GLN A 53 -24.66 -12.57 -4.82
N ARG A 54 -23.36 -12.40 -4.65
CA ARG A 54 -22.49 -11.71 -5.62
C ARG A 54 -21.75 -12.75 -6.44
N ILE A 55 -22.00 -12.74 -7.75
CA ILE A 55 -21.33 -13.60 -8.71
C ILE A 55 -20.24 -12.79 -9.39
N TYR A 56 -19.02 -13.32 -9.37
CA TYR A 56 -17.85 -12.73 -10.00
C TYR A 56 -17.53 -13.45 -11.31
N GLY A 57 -17.08 -12.71 -12.29
CA GLY A 57 -16.65 -13.25 -13.55
C GLY A 57 -15.64 -12.35 -14.24
N THR A 58 -15.09 -12.84 -15.32
CA THR A 58 -14.17 -12.11 -16.19
C THR A 58 -14.58 -12.31 -17.65
N ALA A 59 -14.32 -11.31 -18.50
CA ALA A 59 -14.59 -11.37 -19.94
C ALA A 59 -13.41 -10.79 -20.71
N TRP A 60 -13.07 -11.45 -21.81
CA TRP A 60 -11.91 -11.17 -22.65
C TRP A 60 -12.34 -11.14 -24.13
N ALA A 61 -11.52 -10.53 -24.97
CA ALA A 61 -11.80 -10.42 -26.40
C ALA A 61 -11.84 -11.77 -27.11
N SER A 62 -11.06 -12.74 -26.64
CA SER A 62 -10.99 -14.08 -27.19
C SER A 62 -10.97 -15.16 -26.10
N LYS A 63 -11.19 -16.41 -26.50
CA LYS A 63 -11.03 -17.57 -25.62
C LYS A 63 -9.55 -17.78 -25.23
N GLU A 64 -8.66 -17.49 -26.14
CA GLU A 64 -7.21 -17.57 -25.95
C GLU A 64 -6.75 -16.61 -24.85
N ASP A 65 -7.23 -15.36 -24.86
CA ASP A 65 -6.96 -14.37 -23.82
C ASP A 65 -7.51 -14.81 -22.46
N LEU A 66 -8.71 -15.40 -22.44
CA LEU A 66 -9.29 -15.96 -21.22
C LEU A 66 -8.41 -17.09 -20.64
N VAL A 67 -7.94 -18.01 -21.48
CA VAL A 67 -7.06 -19.11 -21.06
C VAL A 67 -5.75 -18.55 -20.51
N ALA A 68 -5.13 -17.60 -21.21
CA ALA A 68 -3.91 -16.94 -20.75
C ALA A 68 -4.10 -16.26 -19.39
N TYR A 69 -5.24 -15.60 -19.18
CA TYR A 69 -5.60 -15.03 -17.88
C TYR A 69 -5.76 -16.10 -16.80
N GLN A 70 -6.48 -17.19 -17.09
CA GLN A 70 -6.67 -18.27 -16.12
C GLN A 70 -5.36 -18.94 -15.71
N GLU A 71 -4.43 -19.16 -16.64
CA GLU A 71 -3.09 -19.70 -16.34
C GLU A 71 -2.29 -18.71 -15.47
N ARG A 72 -2.40 -17.40 -15.72
CA ARG A 72 -1.78 -16.37 -14.90
C ARG A 72 -2.33 -16.37 -13.46
N ILE A 73 -3.64 -16.56 -13.28
CA ILE A 73 -4.25 -16.67 -11.94
C ILE A 73 -3.76 -17.94 -11.22
N LYS A 74 -3.72 -19.09 -11.88
CA LYS A 74 -3.19 -20.33 -11.29
C LYS A 74 -1.72 -20.17 -10.87
N GLU A 75 -0.91 -19.51 -11.70
CA GLU A 75 0.49 -19.24 -11.36
C GLU A 75 0.61 -18.27 -10.17
N ALA A 76 -0.25 -17.25 -10.09
CA ALA A 76 -0.31 -16.35 -8.95
C ALA A 76 -0.71 -17.08 -7.66
N GLU A 77 -1.68 -18.00 -7.71
CA GLU A 77 -2.06 -18.86 -6.58
C GLU A 77 -0.92 -19.79 -6.15
N ARG A 78 -0.20 -20.35 -7.12
CA ARG A 78 0.98 -21.18 -6.87
C ARG A 78 2.09 -20.40 -6.16
N ARG A 79 2.23 -19.12 -6.44
CA ARG A 79 3.22 -18.20 -5.84
C ARG A 79 2.69 -17.39 -4.67
N ASP A 80 1.48 -17.69 -4.16
CA ASP A 80 0.92 -16.94 -3.04
C ASP A 80 1.88 -16.99 -1.84
N HIS A 81 2.38 -15.82 -1.44
CA HIS A 81 3.35 -15.67 -0.37
C HIS A 81 2.84 -16.22 0.96
N ARG A 82 1.53 -16.16 1.23
CA ARG A 82 0.92 -16.69 2.48
C ARG A 82 1.05 -18.20 2.56
N ARG A 83 0.87 -18.89 1.43
CA ARG A 83 1.05 -20.32 1.33
C ARG A 83 2.53 -20.69 1.40
N LEU A 84 3.36 -20.06 0.58
CA LEU A 84 4.80 -20.33 0.56
C LEU A 84 5.48 -19.98 1.88
N GLY A 85 5.04 -18.89 2.54
CA GLY A 85 5.54 -18.50 3.85
C GLY A 85 5.34 -19.58 4.91
N ALA A 86 4.15 -20.20 4.94
CA ALA A 86 3.84 -21.30 5.85
C ALA A 86 4.58 -22.60 5.45
N GLU A 87 4.52 -23.00 4.17
CA GLU A 87 5.16 -24.24 3.67
C GLU A 87 6.68 -24.25 3.86
N LEU A 88 7.32 -23.10 3.71
CA LEU A 88 8.77 -22.94 3.83
C LEU A 88 9.23 -22.51 5.22
N ASP A 89 8.31 -22.30 6.14
CA ASP A 89 8.57 -21.81 7.51
C ASP A 89 9.34 -20.48 7.52
N LEU A 90 8.84 -19.50 6.75
CA LEU A 90 9.48 -18.19 6.61
C LEU A 90 8.97 -17.17 7.63
N TYR A 91 7.67 -17.17 7.91
CA TYR A 91 7.02 -16.22 8.81
C TYR A 91 5.62 -16.67 9.22
N SER A 92 5.12 -16.04 10.26
CA SER A 92 3.76 -16.24 10.76
C SER A 92 3.10 -14.92 11.16
N PHE A 93 1.77 -14.97 11.31
CA PHE A 93 0.94 -13.87 11.80
C PHE A 93 0.19 -14.34 13.06
N PRO A 94 0.85 -14.42 14.22
CA PRO A 94 0.21 -14.84 15.46
C PRO A 94 -0.90 -13.87 15.86
N GLU A 95 -2.01 -14.42 16.36
CA GLU A 95 -3.16 -13.62 16.81
C GLU A 95 -2.79 -12.72 17.99
N GLU A 96 -1.87 -13.19 18.83
CA GLU A 96 -1.39 -12.52 20.04
C GLU A 96 -0.73 -11.16 19.78
N ILE A 97 -0.08 -10.98 18.64
CA ILE A 97 0.52 -9.69 18.26
C ILE A 97 -0.43 -8.79 17.48
N GLY A 98 -1.56 -9.33 17.04
CA GLY A 98 -2.59 -8.62 16.31
C GLY A 98 -2.42 -8.63 14.77
N PRO A 99 -3.49 -8.29 14.06
CA PRO A 99 -3.54 -8.38 12.60
C PRO A 99 -2.61 -7.36 11.93
N GLY A 100 -1.95 -7.80 10.86
CA GLY A 100 -1.06 -6.96 10.06
C GLY A 100 0.33 -6.75 10.64
N LEU A 101 0.69 -7.54 11.63
CA LEU A 101 2.03 -7.64 12.18
C LEU A 101 2.57 -9.04 11.90
N VAL A 102 3.85 -9.13 11.52
CA VAL A 102 4.51 -10.37 11.08
C VAL A 102 5.68 -10.72 11.97
N ILE A 103 5.84 -12.01 12.26
CA ILE A 103 7.05 -12.56 12.86
C ILE A 103 7.81 -13.35 11.80
N PHE A 104 9.02 -12.94 11.48
CA PHE A 104 9.92 -13.70 10.61
C PHE A 104 10.61 -14.81 11.40
N HIS A 105 10.50 -16.05 10.91
CA HIS A 105 11.19 -17.21 11.44
C HIS A 105 12.64 -17.22 10.95
N PRO A 106 13.53 -18.10 11.46
CA PRO A 106 14.96 -18.07 11.11
C PRO A 106 15.25 -18.03 9.61
N LYS A 107 14.56 -18.84 8.81
CA LYS A 107 14.73 -18.85 7.35
C LYS A 107 14.24 -17.53 6.70
N GLY A 108 13.09 -17.04 7.16
CA GLY A 108 12.54 -15.76 6.70
C GLY A 108 13.41 -14.58 7.12
N GLY A 109 13.97 -14.62 8.33
CA GLY A 109 14.93 -13.64 8.81
C GLY A 109 16.18 -13.56 7.94
N ILE A 110 16.74 -14.70 7.54
CA ILE A 110 17.88 -14.74 6.62
C ILE A 110 17.49 -14.16 5.25
N LEU A 111 16.36 -14.60 4.68
CA LEU A 111 15.89 -14.08 3.40
C LEU A 111 15.69 -12.57 3.43
N ARG A 112 15.07 -12.06 4.49
CA ARG A 112 14.90 -10.63 4.72
C ARG A 112 16.24 -9.91 4.81
N HIS A 113 17.19 -10.43 5.57
CA HIS A 113 18.52 -9.86 5.72
C HIS A 113 19.26 -9.76 4.38
N GLU A 114 19.20 -10.79 3.55
CA GLU A 114 19.85 -10.78 2.22
C GLU A 114 19.21 -9.71 1.31
N ILE A 115 17.87 -9.57 1.32
CA ILE A 115 17.17 -8.51 0.58
C ILE A 115 17.59 -7.13 1.08
N GLU A 116 17.55 -6.89 2.38
CA GLU A 116 17.91 -5.62 3.02
C GLU A 116 19.38 -5.26 2.75
N SER A 117 20.27 -6.23 2.81
CA SER A 117 21.70 -6.04 2.51
C SER A 117 21.90 -5.65 1.05
N TYR A 118 21.26 -6.38 0.14
CA TYR A 118 21.34 -6.09 -1.29
C TYR A 118 20.87 -4.67 -1.61
N VAL A 119 19.67 -4.26 -1.17
CA VAL A 119 19.15 -2.92 -1.45
C VAL A 119 19.99 -1.83 -0.80
N THR A 120 20.52 -2.07 0.42
CA THR A 120 21.42 -1.15 1.11
C THR A 120 22.70 -0.91 0.32
N ASP A 121 23.34 -1.97 -0.17
CA ASP A 121 24.57 -1.85 -0.95
C ASP A 121 24.32 -1.15 -2.30
N ARG A 122 23.16 -1.43 -2.92
CA ARG A 122 22.75 -0.72 -4.15
C ARG A 122 22.58 0.78 -3.91
N HIS A 123 21.93 1.18 -2.81
CA HIS A 123 21.78 2.61 -2.46
C HIS A 123 23.13 3.28 -2.21
N LYS A 124 24.03 2.65 -1.46
CA LYS A 124 25.39 3.17 -1.24
C LYS A 124 26.15 3.38 -2.54
N LEU A 125 26.09 2.40 -3.46
CA LEU A 125 26.73 2.50 -4.77
C LEU A 125 26.12 3.61 -5.65
N ALA A 126 24.83 3.91 -5.46
CA ALA A 126 24.13 5.00 -6.14
C ALA A 126 24.34 6.37 -5.47
N GLY A 127 25.16 6.46 -4.42
CA GLY A 127 25.52 7.70 -3.75
C GLY A 127 24.47 8.22 -2.76
N PHE A 128 23.71 7.31 -2.14
CA PHE A 128 22.82 7.65 -1.02
C PHE A 128 23.56 7.54 0.32
N ASP A 129 23.34 8.52 1.19
CA ASP A 129 23.80 8.49 2.57
C ASP A 129 22.82 7.69 3.42
N PHE A 130 23.33 6.67 4.12
CA PHE A 130 22.51 5.86 5.02
C PHE A 130 22.23 6.62 6.32
N VAL A 131 20.96 6.73 6.67
CA VAL A 131 20.49 7.36 7.90
C VAL A 131 19.61 6.41 8.71
N HIS A 132 19.34 6.74 9.95
CA HIS A 132 18.45 5.97 10.82
C HIS A 132 17.64 6.93 11.70
N THR A 133 16.34 6.74 11.75
CA THR A 133 15.42 7.59 12.49
C THR A 133 14.54 6.79 13.45
N PRO A 134 14.11 7.38 14.58
CA PRO A 134 13.29 6.68 15.56
C PRO A 134 11.87 6.42 15.05
N GLU A 135 11.25 5.34 15.55
CA GLU A 135 9.89 4.93 15.19
C GLU A 135 8.80 5.77 15.85
N ILE A 136 9.13 6.50 16.91
CA ILE A 136 8.19 7.35 17.65
C ILE A 136 8.66 8.81 17.69
N SER A 137 7.72 9.74 17.70
CA SER A 137 8.00 11.18 17.76
C SER A 137 6.85 11.93 18.40
N LYS A 138 7.14 13.13 18.93
CA LYS A 138 6.13 14.05 19.44
C LYS A 138 5.16 14.47 18.32
N GLY A 139 3.89 14.59 18.66
CA GLY A 139 2.81 14.97 17.73
C GLY A 139 3.06 16.30 17.00
N GLY A 140 3.74 17.25 17.62
CA GLY A 140 4.08 18.54 17.00
C GLY A 140 4.87 18.44 15.69
N LEU A 141 5.72 17.39 15.52
CA LEU A 141 6.41 17.15 14.26
C LEU A 141 5.45 16.80 13.15
N PHE A 142 4.46 15.97 13.43
CA PHE A 142 3.46 15.54 12.45
C PHE A 142 2.47 16.64 12.09
N HIS A 143 2.18 17.57 13.01
CA HIS A 143 1.45 18.81 12.71
C HIS A 143 2.26 19.72 11.80
N THR A 144 3.53 19.96 12.09
CA THR A 144 4.41 20.80 11.27
C THR A 144 4.56 20.28 9.85
N SER A 145 4.67 18.96 9.69
CA SER A 145 4.83 18.30 8.39
C SER A 145 3.51 18.12 7.63
N GLY A 146 2.37 18.45 8.22
CA GLY A 146 1.03 18.31 7.61
C GLY A 146 0.47 16.87 7.62
N HIS A 147 1.15 15.92 8.28
CA HIS A 147 0.62 14.56 8.44
C HIS A 147 -0.63 14.54 9.33
N LEU A 148 -0.65 15.40 10.33
CA LEU A 148 -1.84 15.64 11.13
C LEU A 148 -2.43 17.04 10.75
N PRO A 149 -3.72 17.14 10.53
CA PRO A 149 -4.77 16.10 10.63
C PRO A 149 -4.95 15.22 9.37
N TYR A 150 -4.16 15.44 8.29
CA TYR A 150 -4.44 14.90 6.96
C TYR A 150 -4.46 13.35 6.89
N TYR A 151 -3.53 12.70 7.59
CA TYR A 151 -3.42 11.23 7.67
C TYR A 151 -3.86 10.67 9.03
N ALA A 152 -4.57 11.44 9.85
CA ALA A 152 -4.97 11.03 11.20
C ALA A 152 -5.67 9.66 11.22
N ASP A 153 -6.55 9.38 10.24
CA ASP A 153 -7.29 8.11 10.14
C ASP A 153 -6.40 6.89 9.85
N THR A 154 -5.19 7.12 9.38
CA THR A 154 -4.22 6.07 9.02
C THR A 154 -3.05 5.98 9.99
N MET A 155 -2.99 6.85 10.99
CA MET A 155 -2.00 6.80 12.05
C MET A 155 -2.55 6.07 13.27
N PHE A 156 -1.70 5.31 13.97
CA PHE A 156 -2.07 4.77 15.27
C PHE A 156 -2.40 5.90 16.25
N PRO A 157 -3.36 5.69 17.17
CA PRO A 157 -3.67 6.68 18.21
C PRO A 157 -2.40 7.06 18.99
N PRO A 158 -2.31 8.32 19.48
CA PRO A 158 -1.16 8.74 20.24
C PRO A 158 -1.02 8.00 21.57
N MET A 159 0.22 7.82 21.97
CA MET A 159 0.59 7.46 23.32
C MET A 159 0.70 8.74 24.15
N LEU A 160 0.03 8.80 25.30
CA LEU A 160 0.16 9.91 26.24
C LEU A 160 1.31 9.61 27.20
N VAL A 161 2.33 10.45 27.20
CA VAL A 161 3.53 10.32 28.03
C VAL A 161 3.56 11.46 29.04
N ASP A 162 3.99 11.16 30.28
CA ASP A 162 4.07 12.12 31.39
C ASP A 162 2.71 12.74 31.82
N GLU A 163 1.60 12.02 31.58
CA GLU A 163 0.29 12.39 32.14
C GLU A 163 0.28 12.07 33.64
N GLU A 164 -0.14 13.03 34.46
CA GLU A 164 -0.30 12.84 35.90
C GLU A 164 -1.80 12.88 36.26
N ARG A 165 -2.20 12.00 37.17
CA ARG A 165 -3.57 11.90 37.66
C ARG A 165 -3.59 11.96 39.19
N ASP A 166 -4.64 12.51 39.77
CA ASP A 166 -4.88 12.48 41.22
C ASP A 166 -5.43 11.10 41.68
N GLU A 167 -5.66 10.97 42.99
CA GLU A 167 -6.19 9.75 43.59
C GLU A 167 -7.59 9.39 43.10
N ASP A 168 -8.36 10.39 42.61
CA ASP A 168 -9.69 10.23 42.05
C ASP A 168 -9.66 9.91 40.51
N GLY A 169 -8.48 9.85 39.90
CA GLY A 169 -8.27 9.57 38.48
C GLY A 169 -8.39 10.76 37.55
N ASN A 170 -8.57 11.98 38.07
CA ASN A 170 -8.63 13.19 37.24
C ASN A 170 -7.24 13.58 36.73
N VAL A 171 -7.14 14.05 35.50
CA VAL A 171 -5.89 14.51 34.93
C VAL A 171 -5.47 15.82 35.58
N THR A 172 -4.35 15.80 36.31
CA THR A 172 -3.75 16.98 36.94
C THR A 172 -2.70 17.64 36.06
N LYS A 173 -2.09 16.84 35.16
CA LYS A 173 -1.16 17.33 34.15
C LYS A 173 -1.41 16.59 32.85
N ALA A 174 -1.65 17.33 31.78
CA ALA A 174 -1.86 16.76 30.46
C ALA A 174 -0.58 16.09 29.94
N GLY A 175 -0.72 14.89 29.44
CA GLY A 175 0.36 14.14 28.79
C GLY A 175 0.80 14.77 27.47
N GLN A 176 2.02 14.44 27.06
CA GLN A 176 2.53 14.76 25.73
C GLN A 176 2.16 13.63 24.76
N GLU A 177 1.63 14.00 23.60
CA GLU A 177 1.30 13.03 22.56
C GLU A 177 2.57 12.60 21.82
N TYR A 178 2.78 11.28 21.77
CA TYR A 178 3.76 10.62 20.91
C TYR A 178 3.04 9.69 19.95
N TYR A 179 3.47 9.67 18.72
CA TYR A 179 2.91 8.84 17.65
C TYR A 179 3.94 7.88 17.10
N LEU A 180 3.50 6.69 16.70
CA LEU A 180 4.25 5.84 15.79
C LEU A 180 4.32 6.52 14.42
N LYS A 181 5.48 6.54 13.78
CA LYS A 181 5.63 7.14 12.47
C LYS A 181 4.91 6.31 11.40
N ALA A 182 4.15 6.97 10.56
CA ALA A 182 3.51 6.39 9.39
C ALA A 182 4.34 6.58 8.10
N MET A 183 5.34 7.47 8.16
CA MET A 183 6.27 7.83 7.07
C MET A 183 7.57 8.39 7.65
N ASN A 184 8.68 8.20 6.93
CA ASN A 184 10.01 8.69 7.35
C ASN A 184 10.27 10.15 6.99
N CYS A 185 9.48 10.74 6.06
CA CYS A 185 9.69 12.09 5.52
C CYS A 185 9.95 13.18 6.58
N PRO A 186 9.17 13.28 7.69
CA PRO A 186 9.39 14.33 8.69
C PRO A 186 10.77 14.24 9.34
N MET A 187 11.25 13.02 9.59
CA MET A 187 12.54 12.79 10.23
C MET A 187 13.70 13.09 9.30
N HIS A 188 13.63 12.70 8.03
CA HIS A 188 14.64 13.06 7.02
C HIS A 188 14.75 14.58 6.84
N ASN A 189 13.62 15.30 6.90
CA ASN A 189 13.62 16.78 6.91
C ASN A 189 14.30 17.36 8.14
N LEU A 190 14.22 16.70 9.32
CA LEU A 190 14.98 17.11 10.51
C LEU A 190 16.47 16.92 10.28
N ILE A 191 16.91 15.84 9.66
CA ILE A 191 18.32 15.61 9.29
C ILE A 191 18.80 16.70 8.33
N PHE A 192 17.99 16.98 7.27
CA PHE A 192 18.33 18.04 6.33
C PHE A 192 18.52 19.40 7.04
N ARG A 193 17.66 19.75 7.95
CA ARG A 193 17.61 21.01 8.69
C ARG A 193 18.58 21.07 9.88
N SER A 194 19.23 19.96 10.26
CA SER A 194 20.04 19.87 11.51
C SER A 194 21.26 20.79 11.53
N ARG A 195 21.71 21.28 10.37
CA ARG A 195 22.79 22.23 10.23
C ARG A 195 22.56 23.16 9.02
N GLY A 196 23.28 24.27 8.99
CA GLY A 196 23.35 25.11 7.79
C GLY A 196 23.97 24.34 6.64
N ARG A 197 23.41 24.47 5.43
CA ARG A 197 23.85 23.78 4.23
C ARG A 197 24.05 24.77 3.09
N SER A 198 25.06 24.49 2.27
CA SER A 198 25.26 25.22 1.02
C SER A 198 24.46 24.56 -0.09
N TYR A 199 23.90 25.35 -1.02
CA TYR A 199 23.29 24.83 -2.24
C TYR A 199 24.27 23.98 -3.09
N ARG A 200 25.58 24.16 -2.90
CA ARG A 200 26.63 23.38 -3.55
C ARG A 200 26.75 21.95 -3.02
N GLU A 201 26.13 21.66 -1.88
CA GLU A 201 26.05 20.30 -1.33
C GLU A 201 24.94 19.47 -2.00
N LEU A 202 24.06 20.13 -2.77
CA LEU A 202 22.98 19.47 -3.48
C LEU A 202 23.45 18.83 -4.80
N PRO A 203 22.89 17.67 -5.19
CA PRO A 203 21.82 16.94 -4.52
C PRO A 203 22.30 16.18 -3.28
N LEU A 204 21.48 16.14 -2.23
CA LEU A 204 21.66 15.27 -1.06
C LEU A 204 20.64 14.15 -1.13
N ARG A 205 21.06 12.90 -0.92
CA ARG A 205 20.21 11.73 -1.00
C ARG A 205 20.32 10.94 0.28
N PHE A 206 19.26 10.90 1.09
CA PHE A 206 19.18 10.10 2.31
C PHE A 206 18.41 8.83 2.04
N TYR A 207 18.84 7.73 2.66
CA TYR A 207 18.23 6.42 2.56
C TYR A 207 18.20 5.75 3.94
N GLU A 208 17.09 5.10 4.28
CA GLU A 208 17.01 4.20 5.43
C GLU A 208 16.11 2.98 5.13
N LEU A 209 16.35 1.90 5.87
CA LEU A 209 15.38 0.83 6.04
C LEU A 209 14.43 1.24 7.18
N GLY A 210 13.48 2.11 6.84
CA GLY A 210 12.59 2.74 7.81
C GLY A 210 11.42 1.85 8.19
N HIS A 211 11.18 1.69 9.50
CA HIS A 211 10.03 0.97 10.01
C HIS A 211 8.87 1.93 10.18
N ASP A 212 7.79 1.71 9.40
CA ASP A 212 6.58 2.51 9.43
C ASP A 212 5.39 1.73 9.95
N TYR A 213 4.44 2.45 10.58
CA TYR A 213 3.27 1.86 11.21
C TYR A 213 2.01 2.59 10.76
N ARG A 214 1.07 1.86 10.14
CA ARG A 214 -0.19 2.40 9.64
C ARG A 214 -1.39 1.69 10.26
N TYR A 215 -2.34 2.47 10.75
CA TYR A 215 -3.57 1.97 11.34
C TYR A 215 -4.52 1.48 10.24
N GLU A 216 -4.16 0.36 9.61
CA GLU A 216 -5.01 -0.29 8.62
C GLU A 216 -6.21 -0.97 9.29
N LYS A 217 -7.40 -0.83 8.69
CA LYS A 217 -8.59 -1.54 9.18
C LYS A 217 -8.40 -3.05 9.03
N SER A 218 -8.85 -3.83 10.01
CA SER A 218 -8.67 -5.29 10.03
C SER A 218 -9.15 -5.99 8.75
N GLY A 219 -10.25 -5.52 8.15
CA GLY A 219 -10.80 -6.11 6.92
C GLY A 219 -10.01 -5.86 5.64
N VAL A 220 -8.97 -5.01 5.67
CA VAL A 220 -8.12 -4.73 4.50
C VAL A 220 -6.70 -5.25 4.63
N VAL A 221 -6.32 -5.75 5.83
CA VAL A 221 -5.02 -6.37 6.06
C VAL A 221 -4.90 -7.65 5.24
N HIS A 222 -3.76 -7.85 4.55
CA HIS A 222 -3.59 -8.98 3.65
C HIS A 222 -2.13 -9.45 3.55
N GLY A 223 -1.77 -10.48 4.29
CA GLY A 223 -0.44 -11.08 4.29
C GLY A 223 0.67 -10.03 4.43
N LEU A 224 1.73 -10.14 3.60
CA LEU A 224 2.82 -9.16 3.52
C LEU A 224 2.51 -7.97 2.59
N THR A 225 1.41 -7.98 1.86
CA THR A 225 1.10 -6.92 0.88
C THR A 225 0.40 -5.72 1.49
N ARG A 226 -0.29 -5.90 2.63
CA ARG A 226 -0.91 -4.80 3.37
C ARG A 226 -0.84 -5.06 4.86
N MET A 227 0.13 -4.46 5.51
CA MET A 227 0.49 -4.65 6.91
C MET A 227 0.27 -3.37 7.71
N ARG A 228 0.22 -3.51 9.04
CA ARG A 228 0.20 -2.41 10.01
C ARG A 228 1.59 -1.96 10.43
N GLY A 229 2.56 -2.86 10.40
CA GLY A 229 3.97 -2.58 10.64
C GLY A 229 4.81 -3.19 9.53
N PHE A 230 5.65 -2.40 8.89
CA PHE A 230 6.47 -2.83 7.74
C PHE A 230 7.73 -1.99 7.63
N THR A 231 8.69 -2.52 6.88
CA THR A 231 9.94 -1.82 6.57
C THR A 231 9.91 -1.35 5.13
N GLN A 232 10.32 -0.11 4.91
CA GLN A 232 10.52 0.46 3.58
C GLN A 232 12.01 0.71 3.34
N ASP A 233 12.48 0.45 2.14
CA ASP A 233 13.72 0.99 1.60
C ASP A 233 13.45 2.43 1.11
N ASP A 234 13.28 3.34 2.06
CA ASP A 234 12.81 4.70 1.81
C ASP A 234 13.97 5.68 1.59
N SER A 235 13.82 6.55 0.61
CA SER A 235 14.82 7.55 0.29
C SER A 235 14.21 8.92 0.01
N HIS A 236 14.94 9.98 0.41
CA HIS A 236 14.56 11.36 0.17
C HIS A 236 15.73 12.11 -0.46
N THR A 237 15.47 12.70 -1.63
CA THR A 237 16.44 13.49 -2.36
C THR A 237 16.10 14.98 -2.26
N TYR A 238 17.10 15.76 -1.86
CA TYR A 238 17.05 17.21 -1.77
C TYR A 238 17.88 17.79 -2.90
N CYS A 239 17.27 18.51 -3.81
CA CYS A 239 17.92 19.03 -5.00
C CYS A 239 17.39 20.42 -5.36
N THR A 240 18.10 21.14 -6.25
CA THR A 240 17.59 22.37 -6.85
C THR A 240 16.54 22.05 -7.93
N PRO A 241 15.68 23.03 -8.34
CA PRO A 241 14.74 22.81 -9.44
C PRO A 241 15.44 22.37 -10.75
N GLU A 242 16.64 22.88 -11.01
CA GLU A 242 17.44 22.55 -12.21
C GLU A 242 17.92 21.10 -12.19
N GLN A 243 18.21 20.57 -11.00
CA GLN A 243 18.66 19.19 -10.82
C GLN A 243 17.49 18.18 -10.84
N ALA A 244 16.26 18.63 -10.61
CA ALA A 244 15.13 17.74 -10.35
C ALA A 244 14.87 16.72 -11.48
N SER A 245 14.96 17.14 -12.74
CA SER A 245 14.72 16.24 -13.88
C SER A 245 15.73 15.10 -13.96
N GLU A 246 17.01 15.39 -13.68
CA GLU A 246 18.07 14.38 -13.68
C GLU A 246 17.94 13.44 -12.48
N GLU A 247 17.65 13.99 -11.31
CA GLU A 247 17.43 13.19 -10.10
C GLU A 247 16.23 12.22 -10.25
N ILE A 248 15.12 12.69 -10.83
CA ILE A 248 13.95 11.83 -11.08
C ILE A 248 14.34 10.72 -12.07
N ARG A 249 15.06 11.02 -13.16
CA ARG A 249 15.50 10.01 -14.13
C ARG A 249 16.39 8.97 -13.47
N SER A 250 17.40 9.41 -12.73
CA SER A 250 18.35 8.55 -12.04
C SER A 250 17.63 7.62 -11.03
N GLN A 251 16.65 8.15 -10.28
CA GLN A 251 15.86 7.34 -9.35
C GLN A 251 14.98 6.32 -10.06
N ILE A 252 14.35 6.68 -11.19
CA ILE A 252 13.58 5.73 -12.01
C ILE A 252 14.48 4.59 -12.50
N GLU A 253 15.63 4.89 -13.07
CA GLU A 253 16.59 3.88 -13.52
C GLU A 253 17.08 3.00 -12.38
N PHE A 254 17.33 3.61 -11.22
CA PHE A 254 17.77 2.91 -10.02
C PHE A 254 16.73 1.90 -9.54
N PHE A 255 15.49 2.32 -9.26
CA PHE A 255 14.47 1.39 -8.75
C PHE A 255 14.09 0.33 -9.79
N LEU A 256 14.07 0.64 -11.09
CA LEU A 256 13.87 -0.35 -12.14
C LEU A 256 14.95 -1.44 -12.13
N SER A 257 16.20 -1.06 -11.84
CA SER A 257 17.30 -2.01 -11.72
C SER A 257 17.10 -2.98 -10.54
N ILE A 258 16.56 -2.49 -9.41
CA ILE A 258 16.24 -3.31 -8.23
C ILE A 258 15.08 -4.25 -8.55
N LEU A 259 13.97 -3.74 -9.10
CA LEU A 259 12.82 -4.57 -9.48
C LEU A 259 13.23 -5.69 -10.45
N SER A 260 14.08 -5.36 -11.43
CA SER A 260 14.59 -6.33 -12.39
C SER A 260 15.44 -7.43 -11.72
N ALA A 261 16.25 -7.09 -10.72
CA ALA A 261 17.05 -8.05 -9.96
C ALA A 261 16.18 -9.05 -9.19
N PHE A 262 15.02 -8.60 -8.69
CA PHE A 262 14.02 -9.47 -8.05
C PHE A 262 13.08 -10.18 -9.04
N GLY A 263 13.32 -10.03 -10.35
CA GLY A 263 12.50 -10.69 -11.39
C GLY A 263 11.14 -10.03 -11.63
N LEU A 264 10.88 -8.86 -11.06
CA LEU A 264 9.65 -8.10 -11.24
C LEU A 264 9.75 -7.31 -12.55
N LYS A 265 9.20 -7.87 -13.64
CA LYS A 265 9.30 -7.32 -15.00
C LYS A 265 7.96 -6.88 -15.57
N ASP A 266 6.86 -7.36 -15.00
CA ASP A 266 5.49 -7.09 -15.46
C ASP A 266 4.84 -6.03 -14.58
N PHE A 267 5.05 -4.77 -14.93
CA PHE A 267 4.47 -3.61 -14.26
C PHE A 267 4.25 -2.46 -15.25
N TYR A 268 3.46 -1.49 -14.86
CA TYR A 268 3.31 -0.22 -15.58
C TYR A 268 3.67 0.96 -14.67
N LEU A 269 4.10 2.05 -15.28
CA LEU A 269 4.35 3.31 -14.59
C LEU A 269 3.15 4.24 -14.77
N GLU A 270 2.73 4.86 -13.69
CA GLU A 270 1.64 5.83 -13.68
C GLU A 270 2.12 7.15 -13.09
N LEU A 271 1.88 8.24 -13.82
CA LEU A 271 2.18 9.58 -13.34
C LEU A 271 0.94 10.17 -12.68
N SER A 272 1.00 10.33 -11.36
CA SER A 272 -0.03 11.08 -10.62
C SER A 272 0.22 12.57 -10.75
N THR A 273 -0.79 13.32 -11.23
CA THR A 273 -0.71 14.77 -11.34
C THR A 273 -1.58 15.44 -10.28
N ARG A 274 -1.27 16.71 -10.00
CA ARG A 274 -2.10 17.54 -9.13
C ARG A 274 -3.39 17.92 -9.84
N ASP A 275 -4.52 17.84 -9.14
CA ASP A 275 -5.78 18.41 -9.61
C ASP A 275 -5.64 19.94 -9.74
N GLU A 276 -5.99 20.51 -10.89
CA GLU A 276 -5.88 21.94 -11.18
C GLU A 276 -6.70 22.79 -10.19
N ASP A 277 -7.84 22.30 -9.74
CA ASP A 277 -8.71 22.99 -8.78
C ASP A 277 -8.26 22.83 -7.32
N GLY A 278 -7.26 22.01 -7.02
CA GLY A 278 -6.73 21.76 -5.67
C GLY A 278 -7.76 21.20 -4.68
N LYS A 279 -8.91 20.74 -5.18
CA LYS A 279 -9.95 20.11 -4.36
C LYS A 279 -9.64 18.62 -4.21
N LYS A 280 -9.38 18.23 -2.98
CA LYS A 280 -9.32 16.81 -2.63
C LYS A 280 -10.73 16.23 -2.74
N LYS A 281 -10.84 15.14 -3.48
CA LYS A 281 -12.01 14.26 -3.41
C LYS A 281 -11.83 13.27 -2.27
#